data_ebb1e261534a98efe0a26b930da72dcc
#
_entry.id   ebb1e261534a98efe0a26b930da72dcc
#
_cell.length_a   1.000
_cell.length_b   1.000
_cell.length_c   1.000
_cell.angle_alpha   90.00
_cell.angle_beta   90.00
_cell.angle_gamma   90.00
#
_symmetry.space_group_name_H-M   'P 1'
#
loop_
_entity.id
_entity.type
_entity.pdbx_description
1 polymer ?
#
loop_
_entity_poly.entity_id
_entity_poly.type
_entity_poly.pdbx_seq_one_letter_code
_entity_poly.pdbx_strand_id
1 'polypeptide(L)'
;MIYKGHHYILDASEAYGLCGHWLLKNMNEVATKAGTTVVFKTSVQLPVTGGSSPPGFTSVCLLDESHLTAHYYEDKGLLAMDVWKHR
;
A
#
# COMPACT_ATOMS: atom_id res chain seq x y z
N MET A 1 -3.78 20.24 22.51
CA MET A 1 -2.70 19.68 21.71
C MET A 1 -3.15 19.56 20.26
N ILE A 2 -2.34 20.04 19.35
CA ILE A 2 -2.67 20.00 17.92
C ILE A 2 -1.77 18.97 17.25
N TYR A 3 -2.39 18.00 16.62
CA TYR A 3 -1.67 17.01 15.80
C TYR A 3 -1.79 17.42 14.33
N LYS A 4 -0.69 17.38 13.63
CA LYS A 4 -0.66 17.63 12.20
C LYS A 4 -0.29 16.34 11.48
N GLY A 5 -1.03 16.04 10.43
CA GLY A 5 -0.76 14.93 9.57
C GLY A 5 -0.81 15.36 8.12
N HIS A 6 -0.17 14.59 7.27
CA HIS A 6 -0.19 14.78 5.84
C HIS A 6 -0.64 13.50 5.17
N HIS A 7 -1.54 13.62 4.22
CA HIS A 7 -2.05 12.50 3.46
C HIS A 7 -1.63 12.68 2.01
N TYR A 8 -0.90 11.73 1.49
CA TYR A 8 -0.43 11.72 0.10
C TYR A 8 -1.12 10.60 -0.65
N ILE A 9 -1.66 10.91 -1.82
CA ILE A 9 -2.37 9.96 -2.67
C ILE A 9 -1.64 9.90 -4.01
N LEU A 10 -1.40 8.68 -4.48
CA LEU A 10 -0.78 8.44 -5.78
C LEU A 10 -1.62 7.45 -6.56
N ASP A 11 -1.98 7.82 -7.78
CA ASP A 11 -2.60 6.91 -8.74
C ASP A 11 -1.65 6.74 -9.92
N ALA A 12 -1.31 5.51 -10.26
CA ALA A 12 -0.47 5.19 -11.40
C ALA A 12 -1.25 4.31 -12.37
N SER A 13 -1.26 4.68 -13.65
CA SER A 13 -1.87 3.89 -14.71
C SER A 13 -0.78 3.14 -15.49
N GLU A 14 -1.21 2.17 -16.31
CA GLU A 14 -0.30 1.35 -17.12
C GLU A 14 0.73 0.59 -16.29
N ALA A 15 0.37 0.25 -15.06
CA ALA A 15 1.24 -0.48 -14.14
C ALA A 15 0.93 -1.98 -14.22
N TYR A 16 1.24 -2.61 -15.34
CA TYR A 16 0.95 -4.03 -15.55
C TYR A 16 2.04 -4.93 -14.97
N GLY A 17 1.66 -6.12 -14.56
CA GLY A 17 2.60 -7.13 -14.12
C GLY A 17 3.16 -6.94 -12.73
N LEU A 18 2.49 -6.20 -11.87
CA LEU A 18 2.96 -6.02 -10.50
C LEU A 18 2.68 -7.24 -9.65
N CYS A 19 3.62 -7.56 -8.77
CA CYS A 19 3.52 -8.63 -7.80
C CYS A 19 3.34 -8.05 -6.40
N GLY A 20 2.36 -8.57 -5.66
CA GLY A 20 2.06 -8.08 -4.31
C GLY A 20 3.23 -8.23 -3.35
N HIS A 21 3.97 -9.34 -3.42
CA HIS A 21 5.15 -9.54 -2.57
C HIS A 21 6.26 -8.54 -2.87
N TRP A 22 6.50 -8.27 -4.14
CA TRP A 22 7.50 -7.30 -4.55
C TRP A 22 7.15 -5.90 -4.06
N LEU A 23 5.90 -5.51 -4.25
CA LEU A 23 5.45 -4.18 -3.82
C LEU A 23 5.53 -4.04 -2.30
N LEU A 24 5.08 -5.06 -1.56
CA LEU A 24 5.12 -5.03 -0.10
C LEU A 24 6.55 -4.91 0.41
N LYS A 25 7.48 -5.64 -0.19
CA LYS A 25 8.90 -5.55 0.14
C LYS A 25 9.43 -4.14 -0.06
N ASN A 26 9.08 -3.52 -1.18
CA ASN A 26 9.51 -2.16 -1.48
C ASN A 26 8.88 -1.13 -0.54
N MET A 27 7.62 -1.29 -0.20
CA MET A 27 6.95 -0.44 0.78
C MET A 27 7.65 -0.51 2.14
N ASN A 28 8.00 -1.71 2.56
CA ASN A 28 8.74 -1.93 3.81
C ASN A 28 10.10 -1.25 3.79
N GLU A 29 10.84 -1.37 2.69
CA GLU A 29 12.16 -0.75 2.54
C GLU A 29 12.08 0.77 2.57
N VAL A 30 11.10 1.34 1.86
CA VAL A 30 10.89 2.80 1.84
C VAL A 30 10.56 3.31 3.24
N ALA A 31 9.66 2.64 3.95
CA ALA A 31 9.28 3.02 5.30
C ALA A 31 10.49 2.98 6.25
N THR A 32 11.29 1.92 6.15
CA THR A 32 12.49 1.76 6.99
C THR A 32 13.51 2.84 6.69
N LYS A 33 13.75 3.15 5.42
CA LYS A 33 14.69 4.20 5.01
C LYS A 33 14.21 5.59 5.43
N ALA A 34 12.90 5.78 5.55
CA ALA A 34 12.32 7.04 6.01
C ALA A 34 12.41 7.19 7.54
N GLY A 35 12.97 6.21 8.24
CA GLY A 35 13.15 6.28 9.68
C GLY A 35 11.93 5.88 10.49
N THR A 36 10.96 5.22 9.87
CA THR A 36 9.76 4.74 10.57
C THR A 36 9.92 3.28 10.96
N THR A 37 9.15 2.84 11.93
CA THR A 37 9.13 1.45 12.38
C THR A 37 7.90 0.75 11.83
N VAL A 38 8.10 -0.31 11.05
CA VAL A 38 7.00 -1.13 10.53
C VAL A 38 6.55 -2.08 11.62
N VAL A 39 5.30 -1.94 12.06
CA VAL A 39 4.74 -2.75 13.13
C VAL A 39 3.88 -3.90 12.61
N PHE A 40 3.38 -3.81 11.39
CA PHE A 40 2.64 -4.88 10.74
C PHE A 40 2.62 -4.63 9.23
N LYS A 41 2.72 -5.70 8.46
CA LYS A 41 2.61 -5.61 7.00
C LYS A 41 1.95 -6.86 6.45
N THR A 42 1.14 -6.68 5.41
CA THR A 42 0.52 -7.80 4.72
C THR A 42 0.12 -7.42 3.30
N SER A 43 0.00 -8.42 2.46
CA SER A 43 -0.55 -8.29 1.11
C SER A 43 -1.54 -9.41 0.90
N VAL A 44 -2.72 -9.07 0.40
CA VAL A 44 -3.80 -10.03 0.17
C VAL A 44 -4.14 -10.05 -1.32
N GLN A 45 -4.04 -11.23 -1.91
CA GLN A 45 -4.43 -11.44 -3.31
C GLN A 45 -5.96 -11.42 -3.42
N LEU A 46 -6.46 -10.72 -4.41
CA LEU A 46 -7.90 -10.61 -4.67
C LEU A 46 -8.28 -11.33 -5.96
N PRO A 47 -9.51 -11.86 -6.07
CA PRO A 47 -10.52 -11.85 -5.01
C PRO A 47 -10.20 -12.88 -3.93
N VAL A 48 -10.63 -12.60 -2.71
CA VAL A 48 -10.59 -13.62 -1.65
C VAL A 48 -11.66 -14.66 -1.93
N THR A 49 -11.54 -15.85 -1.30
CA THR A 49 -12.51 -16.91 -1.47
C THR A 49 -13.93 -16.42 -1.17
N GLY A 50 -14.83 -16.58 -2.14
CA GLY A 50 -16.21 -16.10 -2.03
C GLY A 50 -16.39 -14.60 -2.31
N GLY A 51 -15.32 -13.87 -2.56
CA GLY A 51 -15.39 -12.45 -2.87
C GLY A 51 -15.67 -12.18 -4.34
N SER A 52 -16.05 -10.96 -4.65
CA SER A 52 -16.37 -10.50 -6.02
C SER A 52 -15.47 -9.37 -6.51
N SER A 53 -14.38 -9.10 -5.79
CA SER A 53 -13.44 -8.04 -6.19
C SER A 53 -12.76 -8.38 -7.51
N PRO A 54 -12.42 -7.38 -8.32
CA PRO A 54 -11.60 -7.60 -9.50
C PRO A 54 -10.24 -8.19 -9.11
N PRO A 55 -9.57 -8.93 -10.02
CA PRO A 55 -8.25 -9.48 -9.71
C PRO A 55 -7.22 -8.40 -9.43
N GLY A 56 -6.34 -8.68 -8.49
CA GLY A 56 -5.29 -7.78 -8.07
C GLY A 56 -4.83 -8.10 -6.66
N PHE A 57 -4.42 -7.10 -5.92
CA PHE A 57 -4.05 -7.28 -4.52
C PHE A 57 -4.28 -6.00 -3.73
N THR A 58 -4.34 -6.14 -2.43
CA THR A 58 -4.33 -5.01 -1.51
C THR A 58 -3.22 -5.24 -0.49
N SER A 59 -2.48 -4.18 -0.20
CA SER A 59 -1.31 -4.26 0.68
C SER A 59 -1.35 -3.13 1.70
N VAL A 60 -0.81 -3.40 2.88
CA VAL A 60 -0.70 -2.40 3.92
C VAL A 60 0.59 -2.58 4.70
N CYS A 61 1.22 -1.45 5.02
CA CYS A 61 2.26 -1.37 6.02
C CYS A 61 1.77 -0.44 7.12
N LEU A 62 1.55 -0.98 8.30
CA LEU A 62 1.25 -0.18 9.47
C LEU A 62 2.55 0.23 10.13
N LEU A 63 2.71 1.50 10.31
CA LEU A 63 3.91 2.08 10.93
C LEU A 63 3.51 2.59 12.31
N ASP A 64 4.49 2.92 13.13
CA ASP A 64 4.23 3.36 14.49
C ASP A 64 3.32 4.61 14.56
N GLU A 65 3.48 5.55 13.63
CA GLU A 65 2.63 6.76 13.59
C GLU A 65 2.08 7.07 12.21
N SER A 66 2.09 6.09 11.32
CA SER A 66 1.77 6.31 9.90
C SER A 66 1.25 5.03 9.28
N HIS A 67 0.91 5.09 8.03
CA HIS A 67 0.62 3.89 7.24
C HIS A 67 0.92 4.11 5.76
N LEU A 68 1.16 3.02 5.07
CA LEU A 68 1.24 2.94 3.62
C LEU A 68 0.23 1.91 3.17
N THR A 69 -0.61 2.25 2.21
CA THR A 69 -1.53 1.27 1.63
C THR A 69 -1.41 1.27 0.11
N ALA A 70 -1.75 0.16 -0.51
CA ALA A 70 -1.74 0.02 -1.95
C ALA A 70 -2.90 -0.87 -2.39
N HIS A 71 -3.56 -0.48 -3.49
CA HIS A 71 -4.59 -1.29 -4.15
C HIS A 71 -4.21 -1.42 -5.61
N TYR A 72 -4.13 -2.64 -6.10
CA TYR A 72 -3.77 -2.92 -7.47
C TYR A 72 -4.91 -3.61 -8.20
N TYR A 73 -5.25 -3.08 -9.36
CA TYR A 73 -6.27 -3.60 -10.26
C TYR A 73 -5.58 -4.13 -11.51
N GLU A 74 -5.39 -5.45 -11.55
CA GLU A 74 -4.57 -6.12 -12.55
C GLU A 74 -5.06 -5.91 -13.98
N ASP A 75 -6.36 -6.04 -14.20
CA ASP A 75 -6.96 -5.92 -15.52
C ASP A 75 -6.90 -4.49 -16.08
N LYS A 76 -6.79 -3.51 -15.23
CA LYS A 76 -6.72 -2.09 -15.62
C LYS A 76 -5.31 -1.52 -15.55
N GLY A 77 -4.35 -2.27 -15.03
CA GLY A 77 -3.01 -1.77 -14.80
C GLY A 77 -3.00 -0.54 -13.89
N LEU A 78 -3.92 -0.46 -12.95
CA LEU A 78 -4.06 0.68 -12.05
C LEU A 78 -3.52 0.35 -10.67
N LEU A 79 -2.61 1.18 -10.18
CA LEU A 79 -2.10 1.12 -8.83
C LEU A 79 -2.50 2.39 -8.08
N ALA A 80 -3.26 2.23 -7.01
CA ALA A 80 -3.64 3.34 -6.14
C ALA A 80 -2.93 3.16 -4.80
N MET A 81 -2.20 4.18 -4.38
CA MET A 81 -1.47 4.14 -3.11
C MET A 81 -1.81 5.35 -2.27
N ASP A 82 -1.77 5.18 -0.98
CA ASP A 82 -1.85 6.31 -0.08
C ASP A 82 -0.86 6.16 1.07
N VAL A 83 -0.41 7.31 1.54
CA VAL A 83 0.51 7.42 2.66
C VAL A 83 -0.05 8.47 3.60
N TRP A 84 -0.29 8.09 4.84
CA TRP A 84 -0.57 9.06 5.88
C TRP A 84 0.65 9.14 6.78
N LYS A 85 1.10 10.35 7.04
CA LYS A 85 2.31 10.58 7.82
C LYS A 85 2.04 11.65 8.87
N HIS A 86 2.44 11.36 10.10
CA HIS A 86 2.44 12.33 11.17
C HIS A 86 3.66 13.24 11.00
N ARG A 87 3.42 14.48 10.69
CA ARG A 87 4.45 15.49 10.33
C ARG A 87 5.09 15.32 9.00
#